data_7f69cb6de5bf2c3c95217da2bccd4414
#
_entry.id   7f69cb6de5bf2c3c95217da2bccd4414
#
_cell.length_a   1.000
_cell.length_b   1.000
_cell.length_c   1.000
_cell.angle_alpha   90.00
_cell.angle_beta   90.00
_cell.angle_gamma   90.00
#
_symmetry.space_group_name_H-M   'P 1'
#
loop_
_entity.id
_entity.type
_entity.pdbx_description
1 polymer ?
#
loop_
_entity_poly.entity_id
_entity_poly.type
_entity_poly.pdbx_seq_one_letter_code
_entity_poly.pdbx_strand_id
1 'polypeptide(L)'
;QGLEDKFHRVAGKTRINVKITETEADVTDLNFLGYQITSEAWQQFTADSLAYCQNFDIVAVCGSLPRGVSPELFADWLNQLHQAGVKVVLDSSNAALTAGLKAHPWLVKPNHRELETWIGHPLNSLDEIIAAAKKLKAKGIANVIISMGENGSLWLSDQAVIQAQPPKCENVVSTVGA
;
A
#
# COMPACT_ATOMS: atom_id res chain seq x y z
N GLN A 1 -1.53 20.14 -16.12
CA GLN A 1 -2.83 19.44 -16.05
C GLN A 1 -3.46 19.47 -14.65
N GLY A 2 -3.23 20.53 -13.86
CA GLY A 2 -3.92 20.75 -12.59
C GLY A 2 -3.36 19.97 -11.38
N LEU A 3 -2.24 19.28 -11.50
CA LEU A 3 -1.57 18.64 -10.39
C LEU A 3 -0.57 19.61 -9.75
N GLU A 4 -0.64 19.79 -8.44
CA GLU A 4 0.35 20.54 -7.68
C GLU A 4 1.52 19.63 -7.30
N ASP A 5 2.72 19.98 -7.74
CA ASP A 5 3.95 19.26 -7.42
C ASP A 5 4.48 19.69 -6.06
N LYS A 6 4.43 18.78 -5.08
CA LYS A 6 5.03 18.91 -3.75
C LYS A 6 6.08 17.82 -3.49
N PHE A 7 6.70 17.30 -4.56
CA PHE A 7 7.73 16.29 -4.39
C PHE A 7 8.93 16.81 -3.59
N HIS A 8 9.32 16.06 -2.59
CA HIS A 8 10.56 16.27 -1.86
C HIS A 8 11.73 15.74 -2.71
N ARG A 9 12.61 16.64 -3.14
CA ARG A 9 13.71 16.30 -4.05
C ARG A 9 14.97 15.97 -3.27
N VAL A 10 15.55 14.80 -3.55
CA VAL A 10 16.77 14.29 -2.92
C VAL A 10 17.82 13.97 -3.99
N ALA A 11 19.10 13.94 -3.59
CA ALA A 11 20.18 13.57 -4.49
C ALA A 11 20.06 12.08 -4.89
N GLY A 12 20.37 11.78 -6.15
CA GLY A 12 20.37 10.41 -6.67
C GLY A 12 19.50 10.24 -7.91
N LYS A 13 19.35 8.99 -8.34
CA LYS A 13 18.55 8.62 -9.52
C LYS A 13 17.25 7.96 -9.07
N THR A 14 16.17 8.30 -9.74
CA THR A 14 14.87 7.62 -9.57
C THR A 14 15.01 6.12 -9.82
N ARG A 15 14.32 5.32 -9.02
CA ARG A 15 14.27 3.87 -9.19
C ARG A 15 13.62 3.52 -10.54
N ILE A 16 14.22 2.56 -11.22
CA ILE A 16 13.67 1.95 -12.43
C ILE A 16 13.18 0.56 -12.06
N ASN A 17 11.95 0.25 -12.43
CA ASN A 17 11.40 -1.10 -12.36
C ASN A 17 11.10 -1.54 -13.80
N VAL A 18 11.61 -2.71 -14.18
CA VAL A 18 11.36 -3.29 -15.51
C VAL A 18 10.58 -4.59 -15.31
N LYS A 19 9.46 -4.70 -16.01
CA LYS A 19 8.69 -5.94 -16.09
C LYS A 19 8.88 -6.55 -17.46
N ILE A 20 9.32 -7.79 -17.49
CA ILE A 20 9.51 -8.57 -18.72
C ILE A 20 8.38 -9.60 -18.75
N THR A 21 7.52 -9.50 -19.75
CA THR A 21 6.44 -10.46 -19.99
C THR A 21 6.81 -11.28 -21.23
N GLU A 22 6.95 -12.57 -21.08
CA GLU A 22 7.15 -13.50 -22.20
C GLU A 22 5.79 -14.06 -22.65
N THR A 23 5.69 -14.44 -23.92
CA THR A 23 4.40 -14.81 -24.56
C THR A 23 3.75 -16.05 -23.96
N GLU A 24 4.52 -16.91 -23.28
CA GLU A 24 4.06 -18.18 -22.72
C GLU A 24 4.63 -18.46 -21.30
N ALA A 25 5.15 -17.43 -20.65
CA ALA A 25 5.86 -17.61 -19.38
C ALA A 25 5.46 -16.58 -18.32
N ASP A 26 6.00 -16.80 -17.13
CA ASP A 26 5.83 -15.92 -15.99
C ASP A 26 6.38 -14.51 -16.23
N VAL A 27 5.84 -13.54 -15.51
CA VAL A 27 6.34 -12.16 -15.51
C VAL A 27 7.61 -12.08 -14.64
N THR A 28 8.71 -11.63 -15.24
CA THR A 28 9.95 -11.35 -14.52
C THR A 28 10.01 -9.88 -14.11
N ASP A 29 10.11 -9.61 -12.82
CA ASP A 29 10.24 -8.29 -12.25
C ASP A 29 11.71 -7.96 -11.93
N LEU A 30 12.28 -6.98 -12.63
CA LEU A 30 13.60 -6.43 -12.32
C LEU A 30 13.43 -5.10 -11.57
N ASN A 31 13.59 -5.18 -10.25
CA ASN A 31 13.45 -4.02 -9.36
C ASN A 31 14.83 -3.48 -8.98
N PHE A 32 15.25 -2.40 -9.63
CA PHE A 32 16.53 -1.76 -9.33
C PHE A 32 16.47 -0.93 -8.05
N LEU A 33 17.63 -0.81 -7.41
CA LEU A 33 17.77 0.04 -6.23
C LEU A 33 17.68 1.52 -6.65
N GLY A 34 16.85 2.27 -5.93
CA GLY A 34 16.74 3.72 -6.11
C GLY A 34 17.75 4.51 -5.26
N TYR A 35 17.48 5.79 -5.08
CA TYR A 35 18.23 6.67 -4.19
C TYR A 35 18.13 6.21 -2.73
N GLN A 36 19.07 6.71 -1.91
CA GLN A 36 19.06 6.52 -0.45
C GLN A 36 18.64 7.81 0.23
N ILE A 37 17.70 7.71 1.16
CA ILE A 37 17.26 8.81 2.00
C ILE A 37 18.22 8.95 3.19
N THR A 38 18.70 10.17 3.45
CA THR A 38 19.42 10.48 4.67
C THR A 38 18.45 10.76 5.82
N SER A 39 18.93 10.69 7.05
CA SER A 39 18.10 11.00 8.22
C SER A 39 17.55 12.43 8.18
N GLU A 40 18.36 13.38 7.72
CA GLU A 40 17.98 14.79 7.60
C GLU A 40 16.88 14.97 6.53
N ALA A 41 17.04 14.32 5.37
CA ALA A 41 16.02 14.36 4.30
C ALA A 41 14.70 13.73 4.76
N TRP A 42 14.76 12.65 5.55
CA TRP A 42 13.57 12.03 6.12
C TRP A 42 12.89 12.95 7.15
N GLN A 43 13.66 13.56 8.05
CA GLN A 43 13.13 14.51 9.03
C GLN A 43 12.45 15.71 8.36
N GLN A 44 13.09 16.27 7.33
CA GLN A 44 12.49 17.37 6.56
C GLN A 44 11.22 16.94 5.85
N PHE A 45 11.22 15.77 5.18
CA PHE A 45 10.03 15.21 4.54
C PHE A 45 8.88 15.02 5.53
N THR A 46 9.16 14.45 6.71
CA THR A 46 8.10 14.20 7.71
C THR A 46 7.49 15.49 8.22
N ALA A 47 8.30 16.51 8.48
CA ALA A 47 7.83 17.82 8.92
C ALA A 47 6.95 18.50 7.84
N ASP A 48 7.46 18.59 6.61
CA ASP A 48 6.79 19.25 5.50
C ASP A 48 5.49 18.51 5.11
N SER A 49 5.56 17.17 5.01
CA SER A 49 4.41 16.36 4.64
C SER A 49 3.33 16.37 5.72
N LEU A 50 3.69 16.36 7.00
CA LEU A 50 2.72 16.46 8.09
C LEU A 50 1.97 17.78 8.03
N ALA A 51 2.66 18.91 7.85
CA ALA A 51 2.05 20.22 7.72
C ALA A 51 1.14 20.32 6.49
N TYR A 52 1.55 19.70 5.37
CA TYR A 52 0.79 19.73 4.12
C TYR A 52 -0.42 18.79 4.15
N CYS A 53 -0.27 17.57 4.66
CA CYS A 53 -1.31 16.54 4.66
C CYS A 53 -2.52 16.90 5.52
N GLN A 54 -2.37 17.75 6.53
CA GLN A 54 -3.47 18.25 7.36
C GLN A 54 -4.49 19.09 6.58
N ASN A 55 -4.16 19.53 5.38
CA ASN A 55 -5.10 20.26 4.52
C ASN A 55 -6.03 19.35 3.70
N PHE A 56 -5.93 18.04 3.86
CA PHE A 56 -6.69 17.05 3.10
C PHE A 56 -7.47 16.11 4.01
N ASP A 57 -8.66 15.73 3.60
CA ASP A 57 -9.49 14.76 4.32
C ASP A 57 -8.92 13.35 4.25
N ILE A 58 -8.28 13.01 3.12
CA ILE A 58 -7.72 11.70 2.84
C ILE A 58 -6.34 11.85 2.20
N VAL A 59 -5.39 11.06 2.68
CA VAL A 59 -4.03 10.99 2.12
C VAL A 59 -3.71 9.54 1.74
N ALA A 60 -3.36 9.30 0.48
CA ALA A 60 -2.91 8.00 0.01
C ALA A 60 -1.39 7.87 0.19
N VAL A 61 -0.97 6.84 0.92
CA VAL A 61 0.43 6.48 1.12
C VAL A 61 0.68 5.15 0.42
N CYS A 62 1.37 5.23 -0.72
CA CYS A 62 1.50 4.11 -1.65
C CYS A 62 2.96 3.77 -1.95
N GLY A 63 3.21 2.49 -2.26
CA GLY A 63 4.49 1.99 -2.72
C GLY A 63 5.39 1.44 -1.62
N SER A 64 6.64 1.13 -1.99
CA SER A 64 7.64 0.55 -1.10
C SER A 64 8.50 1.62 -0.45
N LEU A 65 9.05 1.33 0.73
CA LEU A 65 9.97 2.25 1.41
C LEU A 65 11.25 2.47 0.59
N PRO A 66 11.72 3.72 0.48
CA PRO A 66 13.02 3.99 -0.07
C PRO A 66 14.13 3.50 0.87
N ARG A 67 15.33 3.27 0.33
CA ARG A 67 16.50 2.94 1.13
C ARG A 67 16.79 4.06 2.13
N GLY A 68 17.18 3.68 3.35
CA GLY A 68 17.47 4.63 4.44
C GLY A 68 16.28 4.98 5.32
N VAL A 69 15.05 4.55 4.93
CA VAL A 69 13.86 4.67 5.77
C VAL A 69 13.53 3.31 6.35
N SER A 70 13.61 3.17 7.67
CA SER A 70 13.23 1.93 8.34
C SER A 70 11.70 1.80 8.47
N PRO A 71 11.18 0.58 8.62
CA PRO A 71 9.77 0.37 8.90
C PRO A 71 9.26 1.12 10.14
N GLU A 72 10.11 1.28 11.16
CA GLU A 72 9.79 1.99 12.41
C GLU A 72 9.62 3.50 12.15
N LEU A 73 10.59 4.11 11.44
CA LEU A 73 10.49 5.53 11.06
C LEU A 73 9.22 5.80 10.22
N PHE A 74 8.88 4.86 9.35
CA PHE A 74 7.67 4.95 8.55
C PHE A 74 6.41 4.85 9.41
N ALA A 75 6.34 3.89 10.34
CA ALA A 75 5.22 3.75 11.27
C ALA A 75 5.06 4.99 12.15
N ASP A 76 6.16 5.57 12.64
CA ASP A 76 6.14 6.80 13.45
C ASP A 76 5.56 7.98 12.67
N TRP A 77 5.93 8.14 11.41
CA TRP A 77 5.36 9.17 10.54
C TRP A 77 3.86 8.95 10.31
N LEU A 78 3.43 7.73 10.02
CA LEU A 78 2.00 7.41 9.87
C LEU A 78 1.21 7.66 11.17
N ASN A 79 1.81 7.36 12.33
CA ASN A 79 1.20 7.67 13.62
C ASN A 79 1.01 9.17 13.82
N GLN A 80 1.97 9.99 13.40
CA GLN A 80 1.84 11.45 13.45
C GLN A 80 0.70 11.95 12.56
N LEU A 81 0.55 11.40 11.34
CA LEU A 81 -0.60 11.69 10.48
C LEU A 81 -1.93 11.30 11.13
N HIS A 82 -1.98 10.13 11.73
CA HIS A 82 -3.16 9.64 12.45
C HIS A 82 -3.52 10.57 13.64
N GLN A 83 -2.54 10.95 14.46
CA GLN A 83 -2.73 11.87 15.59
C GLN A 83 -3.17 13.26 15.14
N ALA A 84 -2.76 13.69 13.95
CA ALA A 84 -3.23 14.92 13.32
C ALA A 84 -4.64 14.82 12.71
N GLY A 85 -5.31 13.66 12.82
CA GLY A 85 -6.67 13.44 12.32
C GLY A 85 -6.76 13.14 10.82
N VAL A 86 -5.62 12.91 10.15
CA VAL A 86 -5.59 12.62 8.72
C VAL A 86 -6.03 11.18 8.46
N LYS A 87 -6.99 10.97 7.56
CA LYS A 87 -7.38 9.63 7.11
C LYS A 87 -6.37 9.10 6.11
N VAL A 88 -5.56 8.14 6.55
CA VAL A 88 -4.54 7.51 5.70
C VAL A 88 -5.11 6.30 4.98
N VAL A 89 -4.97 6.26 3.66
CA VAL A 89 -5.14 5.08 2.81
C VAL A 89 -3.75 4.48 2.58
N LEU A 90 -3.52 3.27 3.08
CA LEU A 90 -2.23 2.60 2.98
C LEU A 90 -2.27 1.51 1.91
N ASP A 91 -1.44 1.66 0.88
CA ASP A 91 -1.20 0.66 -0.18
C ASP A 91 0.30 0.37 -0.27
N SER A 92 0.77 -0.53 0.56
CA SER A 92 2.18 -0.88 0.67
C SER A 92 2.37 -2.38 0.86
N SER A 93 3.60 -2.86 0.79
CA SER A 93 3.91 -4.28 0.83
C SER A 93 4.93 -4.64 1.92
N ASN A 94 5.03 -5.93 2.25
CA ASN A 94 6.07 -6.50 3.11
C ASN A 94 6.21 -5.79 4.47
N ALA A 95 7.45 -5.41 4.83
CA ALA A 95 7.75 -4.76 6.10
C ALA A 95 7.05 -3.40 6.27
N ALA A 96 6.86 -2.66 5.18
CA ALA A 96 6.15 -1.38 5.19
C ALA A 96 4.66 -1.56 5.52
N LEU A 97 4.00 -2.56 4.93
CA LEU A 97 2.62 -2.90 5.26
C LEU A 97 2.51 -3.28 6.74
N THR A 98 3.35 -4.22 7.21
CA THR A 98 3.32 -4.70 8.60
C THR A 98 3.56 -3.57 9.61
N ALA A 99 4.50 -2.68 9.32
CA ALA A 99 4.78 -1.50 10.16
C ALA A 99 3.64 -0.49 10.11
N GLY A 100 3.13 -0.20 8.92
CA GLY A 100 2.05 0.77 8.72
C GLY A 100 0.72 0.37 9.37
N LEU A 101 0.45 -0.93 9.48
CA LEU A 101 -0.73 -1.43 10.20
C LEU A 101 -0.74 -1.07 11.70
N LYS A 102 0.44 -0.80 12.30
CA LYS A 102 0.55 -0.37 13.70
C LYS A 102 0.09 1.07 13.92
N ALA A 103 0.05 1.87 12.85
CA ALA A 103 -0.42 3.25 12.88
C ALA A 103 -1.94 3.39 12.67
N HIS A 104 -2.68 2.29 12.63
CA HIS A 104 -4.14 2.25 12.47
C HIS A 104 -4.63 3.09 11.27
N PRO A 105 -4.17 2.82 10.04
CA PRO A 105 -4.63 3.57 8.87
C PRO A 105 -6.14 3.47 8.73
N TRP A 106 -6.77 4.54 8.20
CA TRP A 106 -8.21 4.55 7.98
C TRP A 106 -8.65 3.47 6.97
N LEU A 107 -7.82 3.22 5.94
CA LEU A 107 -8.01 2.16 4.96
C LEU A 107 -6.69 1.47 4.65
N VAL A 108 -6.71 0.16 4.49
CA VAL A 108 -5.58 -0.64 3.99
C VAL A 108 -6.01 -1.45 2.79
N LYS A 109 -5.12 -1.56 1.78
CA LYS A 109 -5.40 -2.29 0.54
C LYS A 109 -4.31 -3.34 0.21
N PRO A 110 -4.16 -4.41 0.98
CA PRO A 110 -3.29 -5.52 0.59
C PRO A 110 -3.89 -6.31 -0.59
N ASN A 111 -3.02 -6.90 -1.40
CA ASN A 111 -3.44 -7.97 -2.29
C ASN A 111 -3.54 -9.31 -1.54
N HIS A 112 -4.07 -10.35 -2.22
CA HIS A 112 -4.26 -11.67 -1.63
C HIS A 112 -2.94 -12.25 -1.07
N ARG A 113 -1.83 -12.18 -1.81
CA ARG A 113 -0.52 -12.69 -1.37
C ARG A 113 0.06 -11.92 -0.18
N GLU A 114 -0.13 -10.61 -0.14
CA GLU A 114 0.28 -9.77 1.00
C GLU A 114 -0.53 -10.10 2.25
N LEU A 115 -1.83 -10.38 2.08
CA LEU A 115 -2.68 -10.81 3.18
C LEU A 115 -2.24 -12.20 3.71
N GLU A 116 -1.92 -13.17 2.83
CA GLU A 116 -1.36 -14.47 3.20
C GLU A 116 -0.03 -14.33 3.94
N THR A 117 0.86 -13.48 3.42
CA THR A 117 2.16 -13.19 4.06
C THR A 117 1.95 -12.61 5.46
N TRP A 118 1.02 -11.69 5.61
CA TRP A 118 0.72 -11.06 6.90
C TRP A 118 0.11 -12.04 7.91
N ILE A 119 -0.82 -12.91 7.46
CA ILE A 119 -1.48 -13.89 8.34
C ILE A 119 -0.61 -15.12 8.63
N GLY A 120 0.39 -15.40 7.76
CA GLY A 120 1.37 -16.46 7.90
C GLY A 120 0.96 -17.83 7.34
N HIS A 121 -0.13 -17.91 6.57
CA HIS A 121 -0.57 -19.15 5.90
C HIS A 121 -1.38 -18.83 4.64
N PRO A 122 -1.49 -19.79 3.68
CA PRO A 122 -2.34 -19.65 2.50
C PRO A 122 -3.82 -19.45 2.86
N LEU A 123 -4.55 -18.73 1.99
CA LEU A 123 -5.98 -18.48 2.08
C LEU A 123 -6.64 -19.02 0.81
N ASN A 124 -7.29 -20.18 0.91
CA ASN A 124 -7.78 -20.95 -0.25
C ASN A 124 -9.27 -20.74 -0.55
N SER A 125 -9.96 -19.97 0.28
CA SER A 125 -11.38 -19.70 0.10
C SER A 125 -11.71 -18.23 0.42
N LEU A 126 -12.85 -17.77 -0.12
CA LEU A 126 -13.35 -16.43 0.16
C LEU A 126 -13.64 -16.24 1.67
N ASP A 127 -14.13 -17.27 2.33
CA ASP A 127 -14.40 -17.21 3.77
C ASP A 127 -13.13 -17.04 4.59
N GLU A 128 -12.03 -17.67 4.20
CA GLU A 128 -10.72 -17.50 4.85
C GLU A 128 -10.17 -16.08 4.61
N ILE A 129 -10.33 -15.55 3.38
CA ILE A 129 -9.95 -14.17 3.05
C ILE A 129 -10.77 -13.18 3.90
N ILE A 130 -12.08 -13.37 4.02
CA ILE A 130 -12.95 -12.54 4.85
C ILE A 130 -12.54 -12.64 6.34
N ALA A 131 -12.23 -13.84 6.83
CA ALA A 131 -11.78 -14.03 8.19
C ALA A 131 -10.45 -13.32 8.48
N ALA A 132 -9.49 -13.39 7.54
CA ALA A 132 -8.22 -12.68 7.64
C ALA A 132 -8.41 -11.15 7.58
N ALA A 133 -9.26 -10.65 6.68
CA ALA A 133 -9.60 -9.23 6.59
C ALA A 133 -10.29 -8.71 7.88
N LYS A 134 -11.15 -9.51 8.52
CA LYS A 134 -11.73 -9.19 9.83
C LYS A 134 -10.68 -9.06 10.92
N LYS A 135 -9.58 -9.84 10.86
CA LYS A 135 -8.46 -9.69 11.82
C LYS A 135 -7.72 -8.36 11.61
N LEU A 136 -7.61 -7.86 10.36
CA LEU A 136 -7.10 -6.51 10.10
C LEU A 136 -8.03 -5.44 10.69
N LYS A 137 -9.34 -5.57 10.48
CA LYS A 137 -10.32 -4.66 11.10
C LYS A 137 -10.23 -4.64 12.61
N ALA A 138 -10.05 -5.78 13.25
CA ALA A 138 -9.92 -5.90 14.72
C ALA A 138 -8.69 -5.16 15.27
N LYS A 139 -7.73 -4.75 14.39
CA LYS A 139 -6.62 -3.86 14.77
C LYS A 139 -6.99 -2.37 14.76
N GLY A 140 -8.25 -2.01 14.59
CA GLY A 140 -8.72 -0.61 14.56
C GLY A 140 -8.72 0.02 13.17
N ILE A 141 -8.61 -0.78 12.10
CA ILE A 141 -8.65 -0.29 10.72
C ILE A 141 -10.11 -0.18 10.28
N ALA A 142 -10.55 1.02 9.89
CA ALA A 142 -11.95 1.26 9.54
C ALA A 142 -12.38 0.56 8.23
N ASN A 143 -11.49 0.50 7.25
CA ASN A 143 -11.78 -0.08 5.94
C ASN A 143 -10.64 -1.00 5.50
N VAL A 144 -10.99 -2.18 4.99
CA VAL A 144 -10.03 -3.14 4.42
C VAL A 144 -10.49 -3.48 3.01
N ILE A 145 -9.62 -3.28 2.03
CA ILE A 145 -9.84 -3.72 0.65
C ILE A 145 -8.81 -4.80 0.34
N ILE A 146 -9.26 -5.94 -0.16
CA ILE A 146 -8.38 -7.02 -0.62
C ILE A 146 -8.51 -7.10 -2.14
N SER A 147 -7.40 -6.88 -2.86
CA SER A 147 -7.37 -7.14 -4.31
C SER A 147 -7.01 -8.60 -4.59
N MET A 148 -7.80 -9.26 -5.46
CA MET A 148 -7.72 -10.70 -5.72
C MET A 148 -7.51 -10.99 -7.21
N GLY A 149 -6.94 -10.04 -7.97
CA GLY A 149 -6.69 -10.18 -9.39
C GLY A 149 -7.99 -10.45 -10.18
N GLU A 150 -8.02 -11.51 -10.95
CA GLU A 150 -9.18 -11.94 -11.75
C GLU A 150 -10.43 -12.23 -10.91
N ASN A 151 -10.27 -12.53 -9.62
CA ASN A 151 -11.37 -12.75 -8.68
C ASN A 151 -11.94 -11.43 -8.12
N GLY A 152 -11.45 -10.29 -8.59
CA GLY A 152 -11.94 -8.98 -8.24
C GLY A 152 -11.39 -8.43 -6.94
N SER A 153 -12.24 -7.83 -6.15
CA SER A 153 -11.87 -7.25 -4.86
C SER A 153 -12.94 -7.45 -3.80
N LEU A 154 -12.49 -7.44 -2.56
CA LEU A 154 -13.33 -7.52 -1.37
C LEU A 154 -13.15 -6.26 -0.55
N TRP A 155 -14.22 -5.58 -0.21
CA TRP A 155 -14.21 -4.45 0.71
C TRP A 155 -14.96 -4.79 2.00
N LEU A 156 -14.28 -4.59 3.14
CA LEU A 156 -14.87 -4.72 4.48
C LEU A 156 -14.88 -3.35 5.17
N SER A 157 -16.07 -2.97 5.64
CA SER A 157 -16.29 -1.82 6.53
C SER A 157 -16.98 -2.29 7.80
N ASP A 158 -17.38 -1.35 8.69
CA ASP A 158 -18.23 -1.66 9.85
C ASP A 158 -19.66 -1.99 9.43
N GLN A 159 -20.08 -1.53 8.25
CA GLN A 159 -21.46 -1.63 7.79
C GLN A 159 -21.68 -2.78 6.82
N ALA A 160 -20.66 -3.18 6.07
CA ALA A 160 -20.83 -4.14 4.97
C ALA A 160 -19.56 -4.91 4.63
N VAL A 161 -19.79 -6.09 4.03
CA VAL A 161 -18.80 -6.85 3.26
C VAL A 161 -19.28 -6.87 1.83
N ILE A 162 -18.53 -6.27 0.93
CA ILE A 162 -18.89 -6.13 -0.48
C ILE A 162 -17.81 -6.78 -1.33
N GLN A 163 -18.22 -7.67 -2.23
CA GLN A 163 -17.37 -8.23 -3.28
C GLN A 163 -17.68 -7.56 -4.61
N ALA A 164 -16.66 -7.04 -5.28
CA ALA A 164 -16.74 -6.55 -6.63
C ALA A 164 -16.04 -7.54 -7.57
N GLN A 165 -16.69 -7.90 -8.66
CA GLN A 165 -16.12 -8.75 -9.69
C GLN A 165 -15.72 -7.89 -10.89
N PRO A 166 -14.53 -8.11 -11.48
CA PRO A 166 -14.16 -7.42 -12.71
C PRO A 166 -14.99 -7.93 -13.89
N PRO A 167 -15.13 -7.14 -14.95
CA PRO A 167 -15.68 -7.65 -16.21
C PRO A 167 -14.77 -8.77 -16.75
N LYS A 168 -15.38 -9.75 -17.44
CA LYS A 168 -14.58 -10.80 -18.10
C LYS A 168 -13.71 -10.19 -19.18
N CYS A 169 -12.40 -10.44 -19.09
CA CYS A 169 -11.44 -10.04 -20.08
C CYS A 169 -11.06 -11.26 -20.93
N GLU A 170 -11.28 -11.18 -22.26
CA GLU A 170 -11.02 -12.32 -23.15
C GLU A 170 -9.53 -12.53 -23.42
N ASN A 171 -8.72 -11.47 -23.39
CA ASN A 171 -7.27 -11.52 -23.57
C ASN A 171 -6.55 -10.65 -22.55
N VAL A 172 -5.84 -11.26 -21.62
CA VAL A 172 -4.97 -10.56 -20.69
C VAL A 172 -3.54 -10.60 -21.22
N VAL A 173 -3.05 -9.46 -21.71
CA VAL A 173 -1.66 -9.33 -22.19
C VAL A 173 -0.71 -9.09 -21.02
N SER A 174 -1.15 -8.35 -20.02
CA SER A 174 -0.37 -8.06 -18.82
C SER A 174 -1.29 -7.57 -17.70
N THR A 175 -0.93 -7.86 -16.45
CA THR A 175 -1.58 -7.33 -15.25
C THR A 175 -0.86 -6.08 -14.71
N VAL A 176 0.08 -5.52 -15.47
CA VAL A 176 0.83 -4.32 -15.09
C VAL A 176 -0.07 -3.10 -15.18
N GLY A 177 -0.24 -2.41 -14.05
CA GLY A 177 -1.07 -1.21 -13.98
C GLY A 177 -2.58 -1.46 -13.91
N ALA A 178 -2.98 -2.72 -13.69
CA ALA A 178 -4.38 -3.10 -13.49
C ALA A 178 -4.83 -2.85 -12.04
#